data_5cc6cd8b1c8feac96e69bdf11183f0cb
#
_entry.id   5cc6cd8b1c8feac96e69bdf11183f0cb
#
_cell.length_a   1.000
_cell.length_b   1.000
_cell.length_c   1.000
_cell.angle_alpha   90.00
_cell.angle_beta   90.00
_cell.angle_gamma   90.00
#
_symmetry.space_group_name_H-M   'P 1'
#
loop_
_entity.id
_entity.type
_entity.pdbx_description
1 polymer ?
#
loop_
_entity_poly.entity_id
_entity_poly.type
_entity_poly.pdbx_seq_one_letter_code
_entity_poly.pdbx_strand_id
1 'polypeptide(L)'
;MAVQRVAIVGGGAVGSSIAYFTASHPRFRGEIIVIERDPSYRYASSALSASAIRQQFSTPINIAISQFGIQFLREIGTRLAVGDDHPDVGLTEPGYLFLATAAGVPVLEQNHAVQRAHGVDVALLTPAAVAARFPWMDTRGLAAASLGLSGEGWFDGYALLQAYRRKAIALGVVYQSQAAAGFVRSGRRVTAVTLADGSRVACDWAVNAAGPWAARVAAMLDIDLPVRARRRCVFLFACRTTLPGCPLVIDPSGVWFRADGPNFLTGVPPRRGEPDPDEAPLDEVDERLFSERI
;
A
#
# COMPACT_ATOMS: atom_id res chain seq x y z
N MET A 1 29.31 -1.35 -23.34
CA MET A 1 28.07 -2.10 -23.03
C MET A 1 26.91 -1.29 -23.59
N ALA A 2 25.92 -1.91 -24.23
CA ALA A 2 24.74 -1.19 -24.70
C ALA A 2 23.99 -0.59 -23.49
N VAL A 3 23.48 0.63 -23.67
CA VAL A 3 22.66 1.30 -22.67
C VAL A 3 21.36 0.50 -22.50
N GLN A 4 21.06 0.06 -21.29
CA GLN A 4 19.80 -0.66 -21.00
C GLN A 4 18.63 0.32 -20.92
N ARG A 5 17.50 -0.04 -21.53
CA ARG A 5 16.26 0.75 -21.46
C ARG A 5 15.19 -0.01 -20.72
N VAL A 6 14.66 0.62 -19.66
CA VAL A 6 13.58 0.07 -18.84
C VAL A 6 12.33 0.92 -19.01
N ALA A 7 11.24 0.32 -19.49
CA ALA A 7 9.93 0.95 -19.52
C ALA A 7 9.08 0.42 -18.36
N ILE A 8 8.53 1.32 -17.55
CA ILE A 8 7.67 0.99 -16.40
C ILE A 8 6.26 1.47 -16.71
N VAL A 9 5.31 0.57 -16.80
CA VAL A 9 3.89 0.88 -17.02
C VAL A 9 3.19 1.04 -15.68
N GLY A 10 2.80 2.28 -15.38
CA GLY A 10 2.22 2.71 -14.11
C GLY A 10 3.23 3.45 -13.23
N GLY A 11 2.95 4.72 -12.93
CA GLY A 11 3.78 5.63 -12.13
C GLY A 11 3.30 5.81 -10.69
N GLY A 12 2.42 4.96 -10.18
CA GLY A 12 2.00 4.95 -8.78
C GLY A 12 3.18 4.67 -7.82
N ALA A 13 2.92 4.51 -6.53
CA ALA A 13 3.99 4.30 -5.54
C ALA A 13 4.90 3.12 -5.90
N VAL A 14 4.33 2.01 -6.39
CA VAL A 14 5.12 0.83 -6.80
C VAL A 14 6.01 1.13 -8.01
N GLY A 15 5.47 1.70 -9.09
CA GLY A 15 6.26 2.01 -10.28
C GLY A 15 7.32 3.08 -10.01
N SER A 16 6.98 4.11 -9.25
CA SER A 16 7.92 5.17 -8.86
C SER A 16 9.03 4.66 -7.93
N SER A 17 8.72 3.72 -7.00
CA SER A 17 9.74 3.09 -6.17
C SER A 17 10.68 2.20 -6.98
N ILE A 18 10.15 1.41 -7.93
CA ILE A 18 10.97 0.60 -8.85
C ILE A 18 11.90 1.52 -9.66
N ALA A 19 11.38 2.62 -10.18
CA ALA A 19 12.18 3.61 -10.93
C ALA A 19 13.31 4.17 -10.05
N TYR A 20 12.99 4.59 -8.82
CA TYR A 20 13.96 5.10 -7.86
C TYR A 20 15.05 4.07 -7.52
N PHE A 21 14.66 2.87 -7.08
CA PHE A 21 15.63 1.85 -6.66
C PHE A 21 16.50 1.37 -7.83
N THR A 22 15.95 1.35 -9.05
CA THR A 22 16.72 1.00 -10.25
C THR A 22 17.69 2.11 -10.60
N ALA A 23 17.23 3.36 -10.67
CA ALA A 23 18.07 4.51 -11.02
C ALA A 23 19.19 4.77 -10.00
N SER A 24 18.92 4.55 -8.71
CA SER A 24 19.92 4.72 -7.65
C SER A 24 20.91 3.55 -7.52
N HIS A 25 20.68 2.43 -8.22
CA HIS A 25 21.55 1.27 -8.10
C HIS A 25 22.91 1.51 -8.76
N PRO A 26 24.05 1.37 -8.05
CA PRO A 26 25.38 1.79 -8.54
C PRO A 26 25.88 1.04 -9.78
N ARG A 27 25.29 -0.12 -10.08
CA ARG A 27 25.62 -0.90 -11.29
C ARG A 27 24.67 -0.66 -12.46
N PHE A 28 23.59 0.08 -12.27
CA PHE A 28 22.67 0.39 -13.36
C PHE A 28 23.29 1.46 -14.26
N ARG A 29 23.25 1.21 -15.57
CA ARG A 29 23.70 2.14 -16.61
C ARG A 29 22.68 2.08 -17.74
N GLY A 30 21.66 2.95 -17.64
CA GLY A 30 20.56 2.88 -18.59
C GLY A 30 19.62 4.05 -18.50
N GLU A 31 18.56 3.97 -19.25
CA GLU A 31 17.45 4.91 -19.29
C GLU A 31 16.22 4.25 -18.68
N ILE A 32 15.46 4.99 -17.88
CA ILE A 32 14.21 4.54 -17.31
C ILE A 32 13.11 5.50 -17.74
N ILE A 33 12.05 4.95 -18.33
CA ILE A 33 10.86 5.70 -18.71
C ILE A 33 9.67 5.13 -17.97
N VAL A 34 8.99 5.95 -17.19
CA VAL A 34 7.74 5.62 -16.52
C VAL A 34 6.60 6.15 -17.38
N ILE A 35 5.68 5.28 -17.76
CA ILE A 35 4.49 5.58 -18.55
C ILE A 35 3.31 5.63 -17.60
N GLU A 36 2.80 6.84 -17.34
CA GLU A 36 1.67 7.07 -16.43
C GLU A 36 0.52 7.75 -17.15
N ARG A 37 -0.63 7.11 -17.16
CA ARG A 37 -1.81 7.62 -17.90
C ARG A 37 -2.48 8.83 -17.24
N ASP A 38 -2.39 8.94 -15.91
CA ASP A 38 -3.01 10.01 -15.14
C ASP A 38 -1.99 10.63 -14.17
N PRO A 39 -1.30 11.70 -14.57
CA PRO A 39 -0.30 12.37 -13.74
C PRO A 39 -0.89 13.05 -12.49
N SER A 40 -2.22 13.16 -12.39
CA SER A 40 -2.91 13.62 -11.17
C SER A 40 -2.98 12.53 -10.11
N TYR A 41 -2.88 11.25 -10.49
CA TYR A 41 -3.04 10.07 -9.64
C TYR A 41 -4.39 9.97 -8.92
N ARG A 42 -5.41 10.69 -9.41
CA ARG A 42 -6.74 10.77 -8.78
C ARG A 42 -7.32 9.39 -8.45
N TYR A 43 -7.12 8.40 -9.33
CA TYR A 43 -7.64 7.04 -9.18
C TYR A 43 -6.56 6.01 -8.81
N ALA A 44 -5.36 6.46 -8.49
CA ALA A 44 -4.29 5.55 -8.09
C ALA A 44 -4.55 5.00 -6.68
N SER A 45 -4.45 3.67 -6.52
CA SER A 45 -4.62 3.04 -5.20
C SER A 45 -3.70 3.62 -4.14
N SER A 46 -2.49 4.05 -4.50
CA SER A 46 -1.55 4.69 -3.58
C SER A 46 -2.00 6.07 -3.09
N ALA A 47 -2.78 6.80 -3.89
CA ALA A 47 -3.35 8.09 -3.47
C ALA A 47 -4.63 7.94 -2.65
N LEU A 48 -5.40 6.86 -2.90
CA LEU A 48 -6.69 6.60 -2.24
C LEU A 48 -6.58 5.61 -1.07
N SER A 49 -5.36 5.16 -0.73
CA SER A 49 -5.11 4.20 0.34
C SER A 49 -5.26 4.85 1.72
N ALA A 50 -5.68 4.07 2.72
CA ALA A 50 -5.52 4.43 4.13
C ALA A 50 -4.05 4.51 4.57
N SER A 51 -3.13 4.07 3.72
CA SER A 51 -1.67 4.21 3.83
C SER A 51 -1.11 3.82 5.20
N ALA A 52 -1.31 2.57 5.54
CA ALA A 52 -0.86 2.04 6.80
C ALA A 52 0.29 1.03 6.62
N ILE A 53 1.15 0.92 7.63
CA ILE A 53 2.26 -0.03 7.69
C ILE A 53 2.15 -0.85 8.97
N ARG A 54 2.34 -2.16 8.86
CA ARG A 54 2.30 -3.10 9.98
C ARG A 54 3.31 -4.21 9.80
N GLN A 55 3.69 -4.85 10.89
CA GLN A 55 4.56 -6.03 10.90
C GLN A 55 3.82 -7.31 11.31
N GLN A 56 2.60 -7.21 11.79
CA GLN A 56 1.76 -8.34 12.24
C GLN A 56 1.25 -9.16 11.05
N PHE A 57 2.16 -9.92 10.43
CA PHE A 57 1.87 -10.88 9.36
C PHE A 57 2.11 -12.32 9.84
N SER A 58 1.50 -13.27 9.14
CA SER A 58 1.68 -14.72 9.35
C SER A 58 2.86 -15.31 8.59
N THR A 59 3.50 -14.54 7.69
CA THR A 59 4.58 -15.03 6.84
C THR A 59 5.86 -14.22 7.03
N PRO A 60 7.01 -14.89 7.20
CA PRO A 60 8.31 -14.23 7.44
C PRO A 60 8.68 -13.20 6.40
N ILE A 61 8.45 -13.48 5.12
CA ILE A 61 8.82 -12.55 4.05
C ILE A 61 8.04 -11.23 4.14
N ASN A 62 6.74 -11.27 4.49
CA ASN A 62 5.95 -10.06 4.65
C ASN A 62 6.41 -9.24 5.87
N ILE A 63 6.84 -9.91 6.94
CA ILE A 63 7.45 -9.25 8.11
C ILE A 63 8.72 -8.53 7.68
N ALA A 64 9.63 -9.21 6.98
CA ALA A 64 10.89 -8.63 6.52
C ALA A 64 10.68 -7.43 5.58
N ILE A 65 9.72 -7.51 4.64
CA ILE A 65 9.35 -6.41 3.75
C ILE A 65 8.87 -5.20 4.57
N SER A 66 8.04 -5.43 5.58
CA SER A 66 7.52 -4.36 6.43
C SER A 66 8.57 -3.75 7.35
N GLN A 67 9.50 -4.55 7.86
CA GLN A 67 10.65 -4.06 8.63
C GLN A 67 11.56 -3.18 7.78
N PHE A 68 11.81 -3.57 6.53
CA PHE A 68 12.51 -2.68 5.59
C PHE A 68 11.70 -1.41 5.33
N GLY A 69 10.38 -1.54 5.11
CA GLY A 69 9.49 -0.43 4.81
C GLY A 69 9.45 0.62 5.91
N ILE A 70 9.31 0.21 7.17
CA ILE A 70 9.27 1.17 8.30
C ILE A 70 10.59 1.90 8.48
N GLN A 71 11.71 1.20 8.32
CA GLN A 71 13.03 1.84 8.36
C GLN A 71 13.20 2.86 7.24
N PHE A 72 12.75 2.50 6.03
CA PHE A 72 12.78 3.39 4.89
C PHE A 72 11.93 4.66 5.14
N LEU A 73 10.71 4.50 5.69
CA LEU A 73 9.83 5.62 6.01
C LEU A 73 10.42 6.56 7.07
N ARG A 74 11.07 6.02 8.10
CA ARG A 74 11.75 6.81 9.13
C ARG A 74 12.92 7.65 8.58
N GLU A 75 13.55 7.16 7.53
CA GLU A 75 14.70 7.79 6.89
C GLU A 75 14.35 8.54 5.59
N ILE A 76 13.05 8.68 5.28
CA ILE A 76 12.60 9.13 3.96
C ILE A 76 13.12 10.52 3.61
N GLY A 77 13.18 11.42 4.58
CA GLY A 77 13.70 12.77 4.41
C GLY A 77 15.15 12.82 3.94
N THR A 78 15.95 11.81 4.27
CA THR A 78 17.33 11.68 3.79
C THR A 78 17.39 10.88 2.49
N ARG A 79 16.69 9.75 2.43
CA ARG A 79 16.76 8.84 1.28
C ARG A 79 16.21 9.43 0.00
N LEU A 80 15.13 10.20 0.10
CA LEU A 80 14.46 10.80 -1.04
C LEU A 80 14.66 12.32 -1.16
N ALA A 81 15.63 12.88 -0.43
CA ALA A 81 16.00 14.30 -0.56
C ALA A 81 16.39 14.67 -2.00
N VAL A 82 15.97 15.85 -2.45
CA VAL A 82 16.36 16.45 -3.73
C VAL A 82 16.80 17.89 -3.48
N GLY A 83 18.09 18.17 -3.55
CA GLY A 83 18.64 19.44 -3.08
C GLY A 83 18.29 19.65 -1.60
N ASP A 84 17.68 20.79 -1.30
CA ASP A 84 17.25 21.16 0.05
C ASP A 84 15.82 20.67 0.39
N ASP A 85 15.14 20.00 -0.56
CA ASP A 85 13.82 19.39 -0.31
C ASP A 85 13.98 18.03 0.39
N HIS A 86 13.60 17.97 1.65
CA HIS A 86 13.59 16.78 2.49
C HIS A 86 12.14 16.35 2.71
N PRO A 87 11.63 15.35 1.99
CA PRO A 87 10.24 14.94 2.09
C PRO A 87 9.89 14.41 3.48
N ASP A 88 8.70 14.77 3.95
CA ASP A 88 8.04 14.19 5.10
C ASP A 88 6.72 13.57 4.65
N VAL A 89 6.42 12.41 5.18
CA VAL A 89 5.18 11.67 4.90
C VAL A 89 4.25 11.60 6.11
N GLY A 90 4.53 12.36 7.15
CA GLY A 90 3.71 12.40 8.37
C GLY A 90 3.62 11.02 9.05
N LEU A 91 4.72 10.26 9.09
CA LEU A 91 4.73 8.93 9.70
C LEU A 91 4.33 9.01 11.17
N THR A 92 3.27 8.27 11.53
CA THR A 92 2.73 8.19 12.88
C THR A 92 2.67 6.72 13.29
N GLU A 93 3.28 6.36 14.44
CA GLU A 93 3.49 4.97 14.87
C GLU A 93 2.75 4.61 16.18
N PRO A 94 1.42 4.72 16.26
CA PRO A 94 0.69 4.35 17.48
C PRO A 94 0.43 2.85 17.59
N GLY A 95 0.80 2.08 16.59
CA GLY A 95 0.63 0.63 16.51
C GLY A 95 -0.63 0.19 15.77
N TYR A 96 -0.75 -1.12 15.66
CA TYR A 96 -1.94 -1.86 15.23
C TYR A 96 -2.45 -2.71 16.36
N LEU A 97 -3.77 -2.73 16.55
CA LEU A 97 -4.45 -3.54 17.55
C LEU A 97 -5.42 -4.49 16.85
N PHE A 98 -5.09 -5.77 16.83
CA PHE A 98 -6.01 -6.81 16.39
C PHE A 98 -6.78 -7.36 17.57
N LEU A 99 -8.10 -7.29 17.52
CA LEU A 99 -9.01 -7.84 18.54
C LEU A 99 -9.48 -9.23 18.12
N ALA A 100 -9.61 -10.13 19.09
CA ALA A 100 -10.05 -11.49 18.82
C ALA A 100 -11.12 -11.97 19.84
N THR A 101 -12.15 -12.63 19.32
CA THR A 101 -13.04 -13.48 20.11
C THR A 101 -12.34 -14.80 20.43
N ALA A 102 -12.93 -15.66 21.27
CA ALA A 102 -12.38 -16.95 21.63
C ALA A 102 -12.01 -17.82 20.41
N ALA A 103 -12.79 -17.76 19.34
CA ALA A 103 -12.52 -18.50 18.10
C ALA A 103 -11.25 -18.01 17.36
N GLY A 104 -10.88 -16.74 17.53
CA GLY A 104 -9.70 -16.15 16.88
C GLY A 104 -8.40 -16.32 17.65
N VAL A 105 -8.45 -16.68 18.93
CA VAL A 105 -7.27 -16.76 19.80
C VAL A 105 -6.19 -17.69 19.25
N PRO A 106 -6.47 -18.93 18.79
CA PRO A 106 -5.41 -19.82 18.31
C PRO A 106 -4.64 -19.24 17.11
N VAL A 107 -5.33 -18.55 16.22
CA VAL A 107 -4.69 -17.89 15.05
C VAL A 107 -3.84 -16.71 15.51
N LEU A 108 -4.34 -15.94 16.48
CA LEU A 108 -3.61 -14.79 17.01
C LEU A 108 -2.31 -15.23 17.70
N GLU A 109 -2.36 -16.29 18.52
CA GLU A 109 -1.19 -16.86 19.20
C GLU A 109 -0.18 -17.45 18.22
N GLN A 110 -0.63 -18.19 17.21
CA GLN A 110 0.23 -18.73 16.16
C GLN A 110 0.96 -17.61 15.40
N ASN A 111 0.23 -16.58 14.99
CA ASN A 111 0.80 -15.42 14.31
C ASN A 111 1.79 -14.67 15.21
N HIS A 112 1.44 -14.47 16.48
CA HIS A 112 2.32 -13.83 17.46
C HIS A 112 3.65 -14.59 17.61
N ALA A 113 3.62 -15.92 17.69
CA ALA A 113 4.83 -16.73 17.76
C ALA A 113 5.75 -16.51 16.54
N VAL A 114 5.18 -16.48 15.31
CA VAL A 114 5.92 -16.18 14.08
C VAL A 114 6.50 -14.76 14.13
N GLN A 115 5.71 -13.79 14.52
CA GLN A 115 6.10 -12.37 14.59
C GLN A 115 7.27 -12.18 15.58
N ARG A 116 7.17 -12.74 16.79
CA ARG A 116 8.22 -12.67 17.80
C ARG A 116 9.51 -13.36 17.35
N ALA A 117 9.41 -14.52 16.69
CA ALA A 117 10.56 -15.22 16.13
C ALA A 117 11.31 -14.40 15.04
N HIS A 118 10.64 -13.42 14.43
CA HIS A 118 11.20 -12.53 13.41
C HIS A 118 11.44 -11.10 13.92
N GLY A 119 11.52 -10.92 15.25
CA GLY A 119 11.92 -9.66 15.86
C GLY A 119 10.84 -8.57 15.83
N VAL A 120 9.57 -8.92 15.61
CA VAL A 120 8.47 -7.94 15.71
C VAL A 120 8.24 -7.58 17.17
N ASP A 121 8.12 -6.28 17.43
CA ASP A 121 7.80 -5.76 18.74
C ASP A 121 6.28 -5.74 18.95
N VAL A 122 5.73 -6.86 19.39
CA VAL A 122 4.31 -7.14 19.50
C VAL A 122 3.98 -7.84 20.83
N ALA A 123 2.85 -7.50 21.42
CA ALA A 123 2.37 -8.07 22.68
C ALA A 123 0.96 -8.70 22.52
N LEU A 124 0.76 -9.86 23.17
CA LEU A 124 -0.58 -10.39 23.41
C LEU A 124 -1.14 -9.76 24.68
N LEU A 125 -2.38 -9.29 24.58
CA LEU A 125 -3.09 -8.63 25.68
C LEU A 125 -4.35 -9.41 26.05
N THR A 126 -4.61 -9.51 27.36
CA THR A 126 -5.92 -9.94 27.85
C THR A 126 -6.94 -8.82 27.69
N PRO A 127 -8.27 -9.10 27.72
CA PRO A 127 -9.29 -8.07 27.69
C PRO A 127 -9.12 -7.03 28.81
N ALA A 128 -8.69 -7.44 30.00
CA ALA A 128 -8.41 -6.53 31.11
C ALA A 128 -7.23 -5.59 30.81
N ALA A 129 -6.17 -6.10 30.16
CA ALA A 129 -5.03 -5.29 29.75
C ALA A 129 -5.41 -4.30 28.63
N VAL A 130 -6.29 -4.70 27.71
CA VAL A 130 -6.85 -3.81 26.68
C VAL A 130 -7.67 -2.69 27.34
N ALA A 131 -8.58 -3.01 28.27
CA ALA A 131 -9.39 -2.03 28.97
C ALA A 131 -8.54 -1.04 29.79
N ALA A 132 -7.49 -1.53 30.45
CA ALA A 132 -6.56 -0.67 31.19
C ALA A 132 -5.78 0.29 30.29
N ARG A 133 -5.35 -0.16 29.11
CA ARG A 133 -4.58 0.65 28.16
C ARG A 133 -5.45 1.60 27.33
N PHE A 134 -6.66 1.16 26.98
CA PHE A 134 -7.62 1.87 26.16
C PHE A 134 -8.98 1.96 26.87
N PRO A 135 -9.13 2.82 27.90
CA PRO A 135 -10.35 2.89 28.73
C PRO A 135 -11.63 3.25 27.96
N TRP A 136 -11.48 3.76 26.75
CA TRP A 136 -12.57 4.10 25.84
C TRP A 136 -13.09 2.89 25.02
N MET A 137 -12.41 1.72 25.12
CA MET A 137 -12.77 0.54 24.32
C MET A 137 -13.67 -0.41 25.12
N ASP A 138 -14.76 -0.83 24.48
CA ASP A 138 -15.59 -1.92 25.01
C ASP A 138 -14.91 -3.27 24.73
N THR A 139 -14.60 -4.01 25.77
CA THR A 139 -13.91 -5.30 25.68
C THR A 139 -14.84 -6.51 25.84
N ARG A 140 -16.16 -6.30 25.91
CA ARG A 140 -17.14 -7.39 26.01
C ARG A 140 -17.08 -8.29 24.78
N GLY A 141 -17.05 -9.59 24.98
CA GLY A 141 -16.94 -10.59 23.91
C GLY A 141 -15.53 -10.78 23.33
N LEU A 142 -14.55 -9.99 23.76
CA LEU A 142 -13.15 -10.21 23.42
C LEU A 142 -12.55 -11.31 24.31
N ALA A 143 -11.61 -12.07 23.76
CA ALA A 143 -10.84 -13.08 24.46
C ALA A 143 -9.34 -12.75 24.50
N ALA A 144 -8.83 -12.09 23.46
CA ALA A 144 -7.45 -11.63 23.39
C ALA A 144 -7.31 -10.46 22.40
N ALA A 145 -6.17 -9.79 22.45
CA ALA A 145 -5.75 -8.84 21.42
C ALA A 145 -4.25 -8.97 21.14
N SER A 146 -3.82 -8.54 19.97
CA SER A 146 -2.40 -8.40 19.59
C SER A 146 -2.13 -6.94 19.27
N LEU A 147 -1.18 -6.34 20.01
CA LEU A 147 -0.80 -4.93 19.86
C LEU A 147 0.63 -4.83 19.38
N GLY A 148 0.84 -4.17 18.22
CA GLY A 148 2.17 -3.72 17.81
C GLY A 148 2.62 -2.54 18.69
N LEU A 149 3.78 -2.71 19.33
CA LEU A 149 4.30 -1.73 20.28
C LEU A 149 5.18 -0.68 19.61
N SER A 150 5.78 -1.02 18.47
CA SER A 150 6.59 -0.13 17.65
C SER A 150 6.60 -0.58 16.18
N GLY A 151 6.98 0.33 15.27
CA GLY A 151 7.16 0.02 13.86
C GLY A 151 5.86 -0.23 13.08
N GLU A 152 4.73 0.22 13.60
CA GLU A 152 3.41 0.08 12.99
C GLU A 152 2.60 1.37 13.11
N GLY A 153 1.86 1.70 12.07
CA GLY A 153 1.04 2.90 12.06
C GLY A 153 0.60 3.30 10.65
N TRP A 154 0.66 4.59 10.33
CA TRP A 154 0.25 5.12 9.04
C TRP A 154 1.08 6.33 8.61
N PHE A 155 0.92 6.71 7.37
CA PHE A 155 1.63 7.80 6.72
C PHE A 155 0.81 8.37 5.56
N ASP A 156 1.24 9.45 4.95
CA ASP A 156 0.64 9.97 3.72
C ASP A 156 1.17 9.23 2.49
N GLY A 157 0.34 8.35 1.90
CA GLY A 157 0.70 7.56 0.73
C GLY A 157 0.86 8.38 -0.54
N TYR A 158 0.15 9.50 -0.67
CA TYR A 158 0.33 10.41 -1.80
C TYR A 158 1.66 11.17 -1.70
N ALA A 159 2.00 11.66 -0.50
CA ALA A 159 3.30 12.29 -0.24
C ALA A 159 4.45 11.31 -0.52
N LEU A 160 4.33 10.04 -0.11
CA LEU A 160 5.31 9.00 -0.42
C LEU A 160 5.48 8.79 -1.93
N LEU A 161 4.37 8.69 -2.67
CA LEU A 161 4.39 8.57 -4.13
C LEU A 161 5.12 9.75 -4.75
N GLN A 162 4.78 10.98 -4.35
CA GLN A 162 5.41 12.19 -4.89
C GLN A 162 6.90 12.28 -4.52
N ALA A 163 7.29 11.85 -3.33
CA ALA A 163 8.70 11.80 -2.92
C ALA A 163 9.51 10.84 -3.80
N TYR A 164 9.02 9.61 -4.04
CA TYR A 164 9.65 8.69 -4.97
C TYR A 164 9.75 9.26 -6.39
N ARG A 165 8.64 9.85 -6.88
CA ARG A 165 8.59 10.43 -8.22
C ARG A 165 9.60 11.57 -8.39
N ARG A 166 9.64 12.53 -7.45
CA ARG A 166 10.60 13.66 -7.48
C ARG A 166 12.04 13.15 -7.46
N LYS A 167 12.34 12.20 -6.57
CA LYS A 167 13.68 11.62 -6.49
C LYS A 167 14.07 10.85 -7.74
N ALA A 168 13.18 10.06 -8.31
CA ALA A 168 13.42 9.35 -9.57
C ALA A 168 13.72 10.33 -10.72
N ILE A 169 12.94 11.42 -10.85
CA ILE A 169 13.19 12.47 -11.84
C ILE A 169 14.57 13.12 -11.64
N ALA A 170 14.93 13.44 -10.41
CA ALA A 170 16.25 14.00 -10.09
C ALA A 170 17.41 13.04 -10.43
N LEU A 171 17.14 11.74 -10.48
CA LEU A 171 18.09 10.71 -10.93
C LEU A 171 18.04 10.45 -12.44
N GLY A 172 17.31 11.27 -13.22
CA GLY A 172 17.24 11.19 -14.67
C GLY A 172 16.12 10.30 -15.24
N VAL A 173 15.19 9.82 -14.40
CA VAL A 173 14.01 9.06 -14.87
C VAL A 173 13.05 10.00 -15.60
N VAL A 174 12.57 9.58 -16.77
CA VAL A 174 11.57 10.32 -17.55
C VAL A 174 10.17 9.80 -17.25
N TYR A 175 9.25 10.70 -16.90
CA TYR A 175 7.83 10.37 -16.77
C TYR A 175 7.07 10.86 -18.00
N GLN A 176 6.43 9.94 -18.70
CA GLN A 176 5.64 10.20 -19.89
C GLN A 176 4.15 10.09 -19.55
N SER A 177 3.43 11.21 -19.70
CA SER A 177 1.99 11.28 -19.43
C SER A 177 1.21 10.69 -20.61
N GLN A 178 1.12 9.38 -20.66
CA GLN A 178 0.45 8.60 -21.70
C GLN A 178 -0.03 7.25 -21.15
N ALA A 179 -1.02 6.65 -21.81
CA ALA A 179 -1.45 5.29 -21.52
C ALA A 179 -0.67 4.28 -22.38
N ALA A 180 -0.26 3.16 -21.77
CA ALA A 180 0.20 2.01 -22.55
C ALA A 180 -1.00 1.37 -23.26
N ALA A 181 -0.88 1.15 -24.57
CA ALA A 181 -1.93 0.56 -25.42
C ALA A 181 -1.53 -0.81 -25.97
N GLY A 182 -0.26 -1.22 -25.85
CA GLY A 182 0.22 -2.50 -26.32
C GLY A 182 1.72 -2.64 -26.21
N PHE A 183 2.25 -3.73 -26.77
CA PHE A 183 3.68 -4.02 -26.77
C PHE A 183 4.13 -4.50 -28.16
N VAL A 184 5.36 -4.16 -28.53
CA VAL A 184 6.03 -4.72 -29.69
C VAL A 184 6.92 -5.86 -29.22
N ARG A 185 6.83 -7.00 -29.90
CA ARG A 185 7.64 -8.20 -29.62
C ARG A 185 8.54 -8.57 -30.78
N SER A 186 9.72 -9.09 -30.47
CA SER A 186 10.57 -9.84 -31.40
C SER A 186 10.75 -11.25 -30.82
N GLY A 187 10.03 -12.21 -31.35
CA GLY A 187 9.88 -13.53 -30.75
C GLY A 187 9.26 -13.45 -29.34
N ARG A 188 9.98 -13.90 -28.34
CA ARG A 188 9.54 -13.86 -26.92
C ARG A 188 9.97 -12.61 -26.16
N ARG A 189 10.71 -11.70 -26.78
CA ARG A 189 11.20 -10.47 -26.14
C ARG A 189 10.28 -9.29 -26.43
N VAL A 190 9.95 -8.52 -25.41
CA VAL A 190 9.38 -7.18 -25.58
C VAL A 190 10.50 -6.24 -26.03
N THR A 191 10.24 -5.45 -27.06
CA THR A 191 11.20 -4.49 -27.64
C THR A 191 10.72 -3.05 -27.56
N ALA A 192 9.42 -2.83 -27.37
CA ALA A 192 8.85 -1.52 -27.11
C ALA A 192 7.47 -1.61 -26.45
N VAL A 193 7.08 -0.54 -25.76
CA VAL A 193 5.70 -0.27 -25.33
C VAL A 193 5.06 0.65 -26.36
N THR A 194 3.89 0.30 -26.89
CA THR A 194 3.07 1.16 -27.74
C THR A 194 2.18 2.02 -26.86
N LEU A 195 2.14 3.32 -27.10
CA LEU A 195 1.32 4.29 -26.36
C LEU A 195 -0.02 4.55 -27.05
N ALA A 196 -0.95 5.17 -26.33
CA ALA A 196 -2.28 5.46 -26.85
C ALA A 196 -2.32 6.38 -28.07
N ASP A 197 -1.31 7.25 -28.24
CA ASP A 197 -1.15 8.11 -29.40
C ASP A 197 -0.49 7.40 -30.60
N GLY A 198 -0.18 6.11 -30.50
CA GLY A 198 0.48 5.29 -31.51
C GLY A 198 2.02 5.38 -31.48
N SER A 199 2.60 6.26 -30.69
CA SER A 199 4.06 6.34 -30.54
C SER A 199 4.60 5.10 -29.76
N ARG A 200 5.92 4.93 -29.77
CA ARG A 200 6.56 3.76 -29.16
C ARG A 200 7.72 4.17 -28.27
N VAL A 201 7.78 3.55 -27.10
CA VAL A 201 8.90 3.62 -26.16
C VAL A 201 9.71 2.35 -26.32
N ALA A 202 10.87 2.43 -26.95
CA ALA A 202 11.77 1.30 -27.10
C ALA A 202 12.31 0.87 -25.73
N CYS A 203 12.37 -0.43 -25.46
CA CYS A 203 12.87 -0.96 -24.19
C CYS A 203 13.49 -2.35 -24.35
N ASP A 204 14.42 -2.66 -23.43
CA ASP A 204 14.99 -4.00 -23.25
C ASP A 204 14.23 -4.77 -22.16
N TRP A 205 13.60 -4.02 -21.25
CA TRP A 205 12.81 -4.53 -20.14
C TRP A 205 11.51 -3.71 -20.00
N ALA A 206 10.40 -4.41 -19.86
CA ALA A 206 9.11 -3.81 -19.54
C ALA A 206 8.65 -4.29 -18.16
N VAL A 207 8.32 -3.35 -17.30
CA VAL A 207 7.81 -3.62 -15.94
C VAL A 207 6.33 -3.26 -15.89
N ASN A 208 5.50 -4.21 -15.47
CA ASN A 208 4.08 -3.97 -15.24
C ASN A 208 3.87 -3.57 -13.77
N ALA A 209 3.66 -2.28 -13.53
CA ALA A 209 3.34 -1.69 -12.23
C ALA A 209 1.97 -0.98 -12.26
N ALA A 210 1.05 -1.46 -13.12
CA ALA A 210 -0.23 -0.82 -13.41
C ALA A 210 -1.31 -1.00 -12.33
N GLY A 211 -0.94 -1.45 -11.12
CA GLY A 211 -1.86 -1.57 -9.99
C GLY A 211 -3.09 -2.42 -10.31
N PRO A 212 -4.33 -1.91 -10.07
CA PRO A 212 -5.56 -2.67 -10.36
C PRO A 212 -5.73 -3.07 -11.82
N TRP A 213 -5.02 -2.42 -12.74
CA TRP A 213 -5.07 -2.71 -14.20
C TRP A 213 -3.94 -3.65 -14.66
N ALA A 214 -3.16 -4.22 -13.73
CA ALA A 214 -2.02 -5.07 -14.08
C ALA A 214 -2.40 -6.29 -14.96
N ALA A 215 -3.55 -6.93 -14.69
CA ALA A 215 -4.03 -8.02 -15.53
C ALA A 215 -4.34 -7.58 -16.97
N ARG A 216 -4.92 -6.38 -17.17
CA ARG A 216 -5.18 -5.84 -18.50
C ARG A 216 -3.89 -5.55 -19.26
N VAL A 217 -2.88 -5.01 -18.57
CA VAL A 217 -1.55 -4.77 -19.18
C VAL A 217 -0.86 -6.10 -19.52
N ALA A 218 -0.96 -7.12 -18.69
CA ALA A 218 -0.42 -8.45 -18.96
C ALA A 218 -1.11 -9.11 -20.18
N ALA A 219 -2.43 -8.96 -20.29
CA ALA A 219 -3.22 -9.48 -21.40
C ALA A 219 -2.81 -8.90 -22.78
N MET A 220 -2.22 -7.71 -22.84
CA MET A 220 -1.64 -7.15 -24.06
C MET A 220 -0.45 -7.99 -24.60
N LEU A 221 0.06 -8.90 -23.79
CA LEU A 221 1.14 -9.83 -24.13
C LEU A 221 0.67 -11.30 -24.14
N ASP A 222 -0.63 -11.55 -24.14
CA ASP A 222 -1.25 -12.87 -24.01
C ASP A 222 -0.87 -13.61 -22.72
N ILE A 223 -0.57 -12.85 -21.63
CA ILE A 223 -0.26 -13.39 -20.32
C ILE A 223 -1.54 -13.33 -19.47
N ASP A 224 -2.02 -14.51 -19.05
CA ASP A 224 -3.09 -14.62 -18.05
C ASP A 224 -2.48 -14.38 -16.65
N LEU A 225 -2.63 -13.15 -16.16
CA LEU A 225 -2.19 -12.77 -14.82
C LEU A 225 -3.38 -12.88 -13.85
N PRO A 226 -3.37 -13.79 -12.86
CA PRO A 226 -4.50 -14.02 -11.95
C PRO A 226 -4.60 -12.91 -10.87
N VAL A 227 -4.61 -11.66 -11.31
CA VAL A 227 -4.80 -10.47 -10.48
C VAL A 227 -6.14 -9.83 -10.83
N ARG A 228 -6.97 -9.62 -9.82
CA ARG A 228 -8.29 -9.02 -9.98
C ARG A 228 -8.35 -7.71 -9.21
N ALA A 229 -8.92 -6.68 -9.83
CA ALA A 229 -9.20 -5.43 -9.14
C ALA A 229 -10.31 -5.64 -8.10
N ARG A 230 -10.17 -4.99 -6.93
CA ARG A 230 -11.18 -5.04 -5.86
C ARG A 230 -11.37 -3.65 -5.30
N ARG A 231 -12.60 -3.14 -5.38
CA ARG A 231 -12.97 -1.86 -4.80
C ARG A 231 -13.13 -2.00 -3.28
N ARG A 232 -12.61 -1.04 -2.55
CA ARG A 232 -12.82 -0.89 -1.10
C ARG A 232 -13.19 0.56 -0.82
N CYS A 233 -14.24 0.75 -0.03
CA CYS A 233 -14.62 2.07 0.43
C CYS A 233 -13.91 2.37 1.74
N VAL A 234 -13.40 3.60 1.85
CA VAL A 234 -12.87 4.17 3.08
C VAL A 234 -13.76 5.36 3.41
N PHE A 235 -14.22 5.42 4.66
CA PHE A 235 -15.11 6.47 5.12
C PHE A 235 -14.38 7.34 6.14
N LEU A 236 -14.63 8.63 6.07
CA LEU A 236 -14.20 9.61 7.05
C LEU A 236 -15.37 9.94 7.97
N PHE A 237 -15.18 9.89 9.28
CA PHE A 237 -16.21 10.27 10.25
C PHE A 237 -15.64 11.07 11.41
N ALA A 238 -16.48 11.91 12.01
CA ALA A 238 -16.17 12.64 13.22
C ALA A 238 -16.61 11.83 14.46
N CYS A 239 -15.79 11.85 15.50
CA CYS A 239 -16.12 11.29 16.81
C CYS A 239 -16.08 12.39 17.86
N ARG A 240 -17.14 12.48 18.68
CA ARG A 240 -17.19 13.46 19.78
C ARG A 240 -16.30 13.09 20.95
N THR A 241 -16.01 11.80 21.10
CA THR A 241 -15.17 11.28 22.18
C THR A 241 -13.71 11.29 21.75
N THR A 242 -12.84 11.82 22.59
CA THR A 242 -11.41 11.74 22.38
C THR A 242 -10.91 10.32 22.64
N LEU A 243 -10.12 9.77 21.74
CA LEU A 243 -9.53 8.43 21.85
C LEU A 243 -8.00 8.54 21.98
N PRO A 244 -7.47 8.87 23.18
CA PRO A 244 -6.03 9.07 23.35
C PRO A 244 -5.26 7.77 23.08
N GLY A 245 -4.14 7.89 22.36
CA GLY A 245 -3.28 6.75 22.03
C GLY A 245 -3.93 5.71 21.12
N CYS A 246 -4.98 6.09 20.37
CA CYS A 246 -5.71 5.18 19.49
C CYS A 246 -4.79 4.58 18.42
N PRO A 247 -4.54 3.25 18.42
CA PRO A 247 -3.84 2.58 17.36
C PRO A 247 -4.78 2.41 16.14
N LEU A 248 -4.31 1.81 15.05
CA LEU A 248 -5.23 1.28 14.06
C LEU A 248 -5.87 0.00 14.63
N VAL A 249 -7.16 0.06 14.88
CA VAL A 249 -7.93 -1.04 15.48
C VAL A 249 -8.56 -1.88 14.38
N ILE A 250 -8.47 -3.20 14.51
CA ILE A 250 -9.17 -4.17 13.66
C ILE A 250 -10.06 -5.03 14.57
N ASP A 251 -11.37 -4.83 14.42
CA ASP A 251 -12.40 -5.56 15.16
C ASP A 251 -12.61 -6.97 14.58
N PRO A 252 -13.06 -7.97 15.38
CA PRO A 252 -13.39 -9.31 14.88
C PRO A 252 -14.43 -9.35 13.75
N SER A 253 -15.27 -8.33 13.60
CA SER A 253 -16.21 -8.19 12.47
C SER A 253 -15.52 -7.83 11.15
N GLY A 254 -14.24 -7.43 11.21
CA GLY A 254 -13.47 -6.91 10.08
C GLY A 254 -13.57 -5.40 9.90
N VAL A 255 -14.39 -4.71 10.69
CA VAL A 255 -14.37 -3.24 10.75
C VAL A 255 -13.03 -2.79 11.30
N TRP A 256 -12.44 -1.80 10.67
CA TRP A 256 -11.21 -1.18 11.15
C TRP A 256 -11.38 0.33 11.23
N PHE A 257 -10.65 0.96 12.13
CA PHE A 257 -10.57 2.42 12.18
C PHE A 257 -9.21 2.89 12.68
N ARG A 258 -8.85 4.12 12.32
CA ARG A 258 -7.69 4.84 12.83
C ARG A 258 -7.97 6.35 12.90
N ALA A 259 -7.20 7.05 13.70
CA ALA A 259 -7.25 8.51 13.72
C ALA A 259 -6.75 9.11 12.39
N ASP A 260 -7.32 10.26 12.01
CA ASP A 260 -6.95 11.06 10.84
C ASP A 260 -7.17 12.55 11.17
N GLY A 261 -6.16 13.17 11.78
CA GLY A 261 -6.30 14.50 12.35
C GLY A 261 -7.40 14.53 13.44
N PRO A 262 -8.39 15.42 13.31
CA PRO A 262 -9.52 15.49 14.26
C PRO A 262 -10.61 14.43 13.98
N ASN A 263 -10.51 13.71 12.90
CA ASN A 263 -11.47 12.72 12.44
C ASN A 263 -10.90 11.30 12.53
N PHE A 264 -11.65 10.34 11.99
CA PHE A 264 -11.25 8.94 11.88
C PHE A 264 -11.53 8.42 10.48
N LEU A 265 -10.62 7.59 9.98
CA LEU A 265 -10.86 6.74 8.82
C LEU A 265 -11.36 5.38 9.28
N THR A 266 -12.30 4.82 8.53
CA THR A 266 -12.83 3.48 8.77
C THR A 266 -13.15 2.77 7.46
N GLY A 267 -13.25 1.47 7.52
CA GLY A 267 -13.69 0.63 6.43
C GLY A 267 -13.98 -0.78 6.91
N VAL A 268 -14.57 -1.56 6.01
CA VAL A 268 -14.90 -2.96 6.26
C VAL A 268 -14.78 -3.73 4.95
N PRO A 269 -14.28 -4.98 4.95
CA PRO A 269 -14.31 -5.81 3.76
C PRO A 269 -15.75 -6.19 3.41
N PRO A 270 -16.07 -6.52 2.13
CA PRO A 270 -17.35 -7.09 1.75
C PRO A 270 -17.69 -8.34 2.58
N ARG A 271 -18.98 -8.66 2.71
CA ARG A 271 -19.40 -9.90 3.34
C ARG A 271 -18.90 -11.08 2.52
N ARG A 272 -18.61 -12.18 3.20
CA ARG A 272 -18.23 -13.42 2.52
C ARG A 272 -19.38 -13.86 1.59
N GLY A 273 -19.06 -14.04 0.28
CA GLY A 273 -20.04 -14.39 -0.73
C GLY A 273 -20.74 -13.20 -1.41
N GLU A 274 -20.52 -11.98 -0.98
CA GLU A 274 -20.98 -10.80 -1.73
C GLU A 274 -20.19 -10.66 -3.04
N PRO A 275 -20.85 -10.21 -4.12
CA PRO A 275 -20.18 -9.89 -5.36
C PRO A 275 -19.09 -8.82 -5.14
N ASP A 276 -17.92 -9.08 -5.71
CA ASP A 276 -16.80 -8.13 -5.69
C ASP A 276 -16.34 -7.94 -7.13
N PRO A 277 -17.04 -7.10 -7.91
CA PRO A 277 -16.85 -7.00 -9.35
C PRO A 277 -15.46 -6.46 -9.70
N ASP A 278 -14.89 -7.02 -10.77
CA ASP A 278 -13.58 -6.58 -11.30
C ASP A 278 -13.63 -5.15 -11.85
N GLU A 279 -14.81 -4.71 -12.27
CA GLU A 279 -15.07 -3.41 -12.88
C GLU A 279 -16.16 -2.68 -12.11
N ALA A 280 -15.81 -2.17 -10.93
CA ALA A 280 -16.69 -1.29 -10.18
C ALA A 280 -16.38 0.18 -10.54
N PRO A 281 -17.40 1.03 -10.74
CA PRO A 281 -17.22 2.46 -10.90
C PRO A 281 -16.47 3.03 -9.69
N LEU A 282 -15.39 3.79 -9.94
CA LEU A 282 -14.55 4.33 -8.87
C LEU A 282 -15.16 5.56 -8.20
N ASP A 283 -16.13 6.19 -8.85
CA ASP A 283 -16.83 7.38 -8.35
C ASP A 283 -18.08 7.01 -7.51
N GLU A 284 -18.46 5.73 -7.45
CA GLU A 284 -19.59 5.27 -6.64
C GLU A 284 -19.14 4.82 -5.26
N VAL A 285 -19.85 5.25 -4.23
CA VAL A 285 -19.65 4.84 -2.84
C VAL A 285 -20.83 3.99 -2.40
N ASP A 286 -20.58 2.84 -1.81
CA ASP A 286 -21.64 2.03 -1.17
C ASP A 286 -21.87 2.53 0.26
N GLU A 287 -22.80 3.49 0.41
CA GLU A 287 -23.15 4.08 1.71
C GLU A 287 -23.76 3.08 2.69
N ARG A 288 -24.32 1.96 2.20
CA ARG A 288 -24.87 0.90 3.06
C ARG A 288 -23.76 0.19 3.85
N LEU A 289 -22.55 0.13 3.32
CA LEU A 289 -21.41 -0.39 4.08
C LEU A 289 -21.20 0.39 5.38
N PHE A 290 -21.37 1.71 5.35
CA PHE A 290 -21.26 2.54 6.55
C PHE A 290 -22.46 2.37 7.47
N SER A 291 -23.67 2.53 6.96
CA SER A 291 -24.90 2.56 7.78
C SER A 291 -25.29 1.19 8.37
N GLU A 292 -24.96 0.09 7.68
CA GLU A 292 -25.37 -1.26 8.09
C GLU A 292 -24.27 -2.05 8.79
N ARG A 293 -23.01 -1.67 8.62
CA ARG A 293 -21.87 -2.50 9.05
C ARG A 293 -20.83 -1.78 9.90
N ILE A 294 -20.73 -0.48 9.79
CA ILE A 294 -19.81 0.35 10.55
C ILE A 294 -20.56 1.12 11.64
#